data_71f54d5ca045119b9e7288a18469dd66
#
_entry.id   71f54d5ca045119b9e7288a18469dd66
#
_cell.length_a   1.000
_cell.length_b   1.000
_cell.length_c   1.000
_cell.angle_alpha   90.00
_cell.angle_beta   90.00
_cell.angle_gamma   90.00
#
_symmetry.space_group_name_H-M   'P 1'
#
loop_
_entity.id
_entity.type
_entity.pdbx_description
1 polymer ?
#
loop_
_entity_poly.entity_id
_entity_poly.type
_entity_poly.pdbx_seq_one_letter_code
_entity_poly.pdbx_strand_id
1 'polypeptide(L)'
;MTERDQMLRGALYDASDPELAAGRVRARRLTQQFRTLDPGDTQAQLALLRDLLGEMGDESWIEAPFSCDYGTQIRLGARVFVNFGCIFLDAAPIVLGDDVQLGPGVQLLTSDHPRDAAERADRLESAHPITIGARAWLGGGVIVLPGIDIGRDAIIGAGSVVTRSVESGVTAAGNPCRAIERR
;
A
#
# COMPACT_ATOMS: atom_id res chain seq x y z
N MET A 1 -19.64 6.17 -16.90
CA MET A 1 -18.82 5.91 -15.71
C MET A 1 -18.01 4.67 -16.04
N THR A 2 -16.69 4.75 -16.01
CA THR A 2 -15.80 3.63 -16.33
C THR A 2 -15.64 2.71 -15.11
N GLU A 3 -15.14 1.48 -15.32
CA GLU A 3 -14.79 0.58 -14.20
C GLU A 3 -13.73 1.20 -13.30
N ARG A 4 -12.81 1.98 -13.89
CA ARG A 4 -11.84 2.76 -13.13
C ARG A 4 -12.50 3.83 -12.24
N ASP A 5 -13.51 4.51 -12.73
CA ASP A 5 -14.26 5.49 -11.92
C ASP A 5 -14.98 4.80 -10.75
N GLN A 6 -15.54 3.61 -10.96
CA GLN A 6 -16.18 2.81 -9.92
C GLN A 6 -15.15 2.36 -8.87
N MET A 7 -14.03 1.81 -9.31
CA MET A 7 -12.91 1.39 -8.45
C MET A 7 -12.47 2.55 -7.51
N LEU A 8 -12.19 3.73 -8.07
CA LEU A 8 -11.72 4.89 -7.30
C LEU A 8 -12.74 5.48 -6.34
N ARG A 9 -14.03 5.15 -6.50
CA ARG A 9 -15.12 5.55 -5.59
C ARG A 9 -15.44 4.49 -4.53
N GLY A 10 -14.76 3.36 -4.55
CA GLY A 10 -15.04 2.24 -3.64
C GLY A 10 -16.34 1.49 -3.97
N ALA A 11 -16.90 1.67 -5.17
CA ALA A 11 -18.03 0.90 -5.66
C ALA A 11 -17.55 -0.46 -6.18
N LEU A 12 -18.50 -1.38 -6.41
CA LEU A 12 -18.17 -2.63 -7.10
C LEU A 12 -17.76 -2.35 -8.55
N TYR A 13 -16.69 -2.98 -8.99
CA TYR A 13 -16.14 -2.85 -10.33
C TYR A 13 -15.66 -4.21 -10.86
N ASP A 14 -15.60 -4.34 -12.20
CA ASP A 14 -15.00 -5.50 -12.87
C ASP A 14 -13.49 -5.30 -12.99
N ALA A 15 -12.71 -6.02 -12.17
CA ALA A 15 -11.25 -5.97 -12.20
C ALA A 15 -10.64 -6.48 -13.52
N SER A 16 -11.40 -7.18 -14.36
CA SER A 16 -10.93 -7.67 -15.67
C SER A 16 -11.02 -6.62 -16.79
N ASP A 17 -11.57 -5.44 -16.51
CA ASP A 17 -11.67 -4.34 -17.46
C ASP A 17 -10.32 -4.06 -18.16
N PRO A 18 -10.30 -3.87 -19.49
CA PRO A 18 -9.07 -3.68 -20.25
C PRO A 18 -8.21 -2.49 -19.82
N GLU A 19 -8.81 -1.36 -19.38
CA GLU A 19 -8.07 -0.20 -18.87
C GLU A 19 -7.35 -0.56 -17.58
N LEU A 20 -8.04 -1.22 -16.65
CA LEU A 20 -7.48 -1.67 -15.38
C LEU A 20 -6.39 -2.73 -15.61
N ALA A 21 -6.62 -3.67 -16.50
CA ALA A 21 -5.62 -4.68 -16.86
C ALA A 21 -4.34 -4.05 -17.46
N ALA A 22 -4.49 -3.04 -18.34
CA ALA A 22 -3.35 -2.32 -18.90
C ALA A 22 -2.56 -1.56 -17.83
N GLY A 23 -3.24 -0.94 -16.86
CA GLY A 23 -2.62 -0.27 -15.71
C GLY A 23 -1.74 -1.23 -14.89
N ARG A 24 -2.26 -2.41 -14.55
CA ARG A 24 -1.49 -3.44 -13.83
C ARG A 24 -0.29 -3.96 -14.63
N VAL A 25 -0.44 -4.11 -15.95
CA VAL A 25 0.69 -4.51 -16.81
C VAL A 25 1.79 -3.45 -16.81
N ARG A 26 1.42 -2.15 -16.86
CA ARG A 26 2.40 -1.06 -16.73
C ARG A 26 3.16 -1.15 -15.40
N ALA A 27 2.46 -1.24 -14.29
CA ALA A 27 3.07 -1.31 -12.96
C ALA A 27 4.02 -2.52 -12.83
N ARG A 28 3.60 -3.70 -13.31
CA ARG A 28 4.44 -4.91 -13.29
C ARG A 28 5.71 -4.77 -14.13
N ARG A 29 5.66 -4.09 -15.27
CA ARG A 29 6.85 -3.79 -16.08
C ARG A 29 7.82 -2.88 -15.32
N LEU A 30 7.32 -1.82 -14.70
CA LEU A 30 8.14 -0.89 -13.93
C LEU A 30 8.74 -1.54 -12.68
N THR A 31 7.98 -2.30 -11.93
CA THR A 31 8.50 -3.01 -10.74
C THR A 31 9.50 -4.11 -11.12
N GLN A 32 9.33 -4.75 -12.28
CA GLN A 32 10.33 -5.68 -12.80
C GLN A 32 11.63 -4.97 -13.20
N GLN A 33 11.54 -3.82 -13.87
CA GLN A 33 12.72 -3.00 -14.20
C GLN A 33 13.41 -2.53 -12.92
N PHE A 34 12.66 -2.03 -11.94
CA PHE A 34 13.18 -1.60 -10.65
C PHE A 34 14.00 -2.69 -9.95
N ARG A 35 13.50 -3.93 -9.98
CA ARG A 35 14.19 -5.08 -9.40
C ARG A 35 15.52 -5.44 -10.06
N THR A 36 15.70 -5.08 -11.34
CA THR A 36 16.87 -5.44 -12.13
C THR A 36 17.87 -4.29 -12.34
N LEU A 37 17.54 -3.08 -11.88
CA LEU A 37 18.48 -1.96 -11.89
C LEU A 37 19.69 -2.25 -10.98
N ASP A 38 20.82 -1.67 -11.33
CA ASP A 38 21.99 -1.68 -10.45
C ASP A 38 21.64 -1.02 -9.11
N PRO A 39 21.83 -1.70 -7.98
CA PRO A 39 21.58 -1.12 -6.66
C PRO A 39 22.39 0.16 -6.37
N GLY A 40 23.52 0.37 -7.05
CA GLY A 40 24.33 1.58 -6.94
C GLY A 40 23.81 2.74 -7.78
N ASP A 41 22.94 2.51 -8.76
CA ASP A 41 22.36 3.58 -9.60
C ASP A 41 21.08 4.16 -8.96
N THR A 42 21.26 4.88 -7.86
CA THR A 42 20.16 5.51 -7.13
C THR A 42 19.38 6.52 -7.96
N GLN A 43 20.04 7.17 -8.94
CA GLN A 43 19.38 8.14 -9.82
C GLN A 43 18.37 7.46 -10.75
N ALA A 44 18.77 6.37 -11.40
CA ALA A 44 17.86 5.58 -12.23
C ALA A 44 16.72 4.97 -11.43
N GLN A 45 17.01 4.47 -10.22
CA GLN A 45 16.00 3.92 -9.31
C GLN A 45 14.96 4.98 -8.90
N LEU A 46 15.39 6.18 -8.49
CA LEU A 46 14.49 7.29 -8.15
C LEU A 46 13.65 7.75 -9.33
N ALA A 47 14.24 7.84 -10.53
CA ALA A 47 13.50 8.22 -11.74
C ALA A 47 12.39 7.22 -12.04
N LEU A 48 12.67 5.93 -11.89
CA LEU A 48 11.69 4.87 -12.11
C LEU A 48 10.60 4.86 -11.03
N LEU A 49 10.93 5.05 -9.76
CA LEU A 49 9.96 5.16 -8.69
C LEU A 49 9.02 6.36 -8.89
N ARG A 50 9.54 7.52 -9.33
CA ARG A 50 8.72 8.70 -9.67
C ARG A 50 7.81 8.48 -10.88
N ASP A 51 8.22 7.65 -11.86
CA ASP A 51 7.33 7.24 -12.95
C ASP A 51 6.25 6.26 -12.47
N LEU A 52 6.58 5.36 -11.55
CA LEU A 52 5.65 4.35 -11.03
C LEU A 52 4.57 4.97 -10.14
N LEU A 53 4.97 5.82 -9.19
CA LEU A 53 4.11 6.29 -8.10
C LEU A 53 3.27 7.51 -8.50
N GLY A 54 2.11 7.67 -7.85
CA GLY A 54 1.27 8.86 -8.01
C GLY A 54 1.92 10.11 -7.45
N GLU A 55 2.60 9.99 -6.31
CA GLU A 55 3.35 11.08 -5.67
C GLU A 55 4.48 10.50 -4.83
N MET A 56 5.64 11.18 -4.83
CA MET A 56 6.79 10.79 -4.02
C MET A 56 7.48 12.04 -3.48
N GLY A 57 7.37 12.25 -2.17
CA GLY A 57 8.01 13.36 -1.46
C GLY A 57 9.52 13.22 -1.40
N ASP A 58 10.18 14.33 -1.04
CA ASP A 58 11.64 14.42 -0.99
C ASP A 58 12.23 13.44 0.03
N GLU A 59 13.41 12.92 -0.28
CA GLU A 59 14.19 11.99 0.55
C GLU A 59 13.44 10.67 0.86
N SER A 60 12.35 10.36 0.14
CA SER A 60 11.65 9.10 0.30
C SER A 60 12.28 8.00 -0.53
N TRP A 61 12.20 6.77 -0.04
CA TRP A 61 12.84 5.61 -0.66
C TRP A 61 12.01 4.33 -0.52
N ILE A 62 12.05 3.51 -1.55
CA ILE A 62 11.53 2.14 -1.55
C ILE A 62 12.66 1.19 -1.91
N GLU A 63 12.84 0.14 -1.12
CA GLU A 63 13.78 -0.93 -1.41
C GLU A 63 13.18 -1.98 -2.35
N ALA A 64 13.98 -2.45 -3.30
CA ALA A 64 13.61 -3.58 -4.15
C ALA A 64 13.83 -4.94 -3.42
N PRO A 65 12.99 -5.97 -3.69
CA PRO A 65 11.83 -5.95 -4.57
C PRO A 65 10.62 -5.25 -3.93
N PHE A 66 9.87 -4.56 -4.75
CA PHE A 66 8.58 -3.94 -4.41
C PHE A 66 7.51 -4.39 -5.40
N SER A 67 6.27 -4.54 -4.95
CA SER A 67 5.14 -4.93 -5.81
C SER A 67 3.93 -4.04 -5.54
N CYS A 68 3.23 -3.66 -6.61
CA CYS A 68 1.96 -2.94 -6.51
C CYS A 68 1.03 -3.30 -7.66
N ASP A 69 -0.26 -2.93 -7.56
CA ASP A 69 -1.21 -3.13 -8.65
C ASP A 69 -1.06 -2.07 -9.74
N TYR A 70 -1.07 -0.79 -9.38
CA TYR A 70 -1.03 0.31 -10.34
C TYR A 70 0.14 1.27 -10.10
N GLY A 71 0.54 1.47 -8.85
CA GLY A 71 1.50 2.47 -8.41
C GLY A 71 0.93 3.89 -8.38
N THR A 72 0.05 4.22 -9.30
CA THR A 72 -0.51 5.57 -9.48
C THR A 72 -1.42 6.02 -8.34
N GLN A 73 -1.89 5.12 -7.49
CA GLN A 73 -2.69 5.44 -6.31
C GLN A 73 -1.84 5.54 -5.03
N ILE A 74 -0.53 5.34 -5.11
CA ILE A 74 0.40 5.42 -3.98
C ILE A 74 0.95 6.84 -3.88
N ARG A 75 0.83 7.44 -2.71
CA ARG A 75 1.37 8.76 -2.39
C ARG A 75 2.24 8.67 -1.14
N LEU A 76 3.48 9.07 -1.29
CA LEU A 76 4.45 9.13 -0.21
C LEU A 76 4.73 10.58 0.15
N GLY A 77 4.67 10.91 1.43
CA GLY A 77 5.19 12.15 1.99
C GLY A 77 6.73 12.23 1.89
N ALA A 78 7.34 13.16 2.60
CA ALA A 78 8.78 13.31 2.65
C ALA A 78 9.43 12.30 3.63
N ARG A 79 10.65 11.85 3.33
CA ARG A 79 11.47 10.96 4.17
C ARG A 79 10.78 9.65 4.56
N VAL A 80 9.91 9.14 3.68
CA VAL A 80 9.28 7.83 3.86
C VAL A 80 10.28 6.74 3.49
N PHE A 81 10.38 5.73 4.33
CA PHE A 81 11.19 4.54 4.05
C PHE A 81 10.33 3.29 3.96
N VAL A 82 10.35 2.64 2.80
CA VAL A 82 9.68 1.36 2.55
C VAL A 82 10.74 0.29 2.33
N ASN A 83 10.82 -0.67 3.25
CA ASN A 83 11.81 -1.74 3.18
C ASN A 83 11.44 -2.78 2.11
N PHE A 84 12.37 -3.68 1.80
CA PHE A 84 12.22 -4.67 0.72
C PHE A 84 11.08 -5.68 0.97
N GLY A 85 10.54 -6.20 -0.13
CA GLY A 85 9.48 -7.20 -0.11
C GLY A 85 8.09 -6.67 0.21
N CYS A 86 7.90 -5.35 0.28
CA CYS A 86 6.59 -4.76 0.53
C CYS A 86 5.65 -4.92 -0.67
N ILE A 87 4.35 -5.07 -0.37
CA ILE A 87 3.28 -5.28 -1.36
C ILE A 87 2.17 -4.27 -1.10
N PHE A 88 1.88 -3.40 -2.08
CA PHE A 88 0.80 -2.42 -2.01
C PHE A 88 -0.23 -2.73 -3.10
N LEU A 89 -1.39 -3.29 -2.72
CA LEU A 89 -2.51 -3.46 -3.65
C LEU A 89 -3.29 -2.15 -3.68
N ASP A 90 -2.90 -1.27 -4.58
CA ASP A 90 -3.36 0.12 -4.66
C ASP A 90 -4.53 0.30 -5.63
N ALA A 91 -5.58 -0.51 -5.51
CA ALA A 91 -6.85 -0.29 -6.20
C ALA A 91 -7.59 0.96 -5.68
N ALA A 92 -7.39 1.33 -4.41
CA ALA A 92 -7.76 2.62 -3.83
C ALA A 92 -6.50 3.36 -3.34
N PRO A 93 -6.60 4.66 -3.00
CA PRO A 93 -5.46 5.43 -2.52
C PRO A 93 -4.76 4.81 -1.31
N ILE A 94 -3.43 4.76 -1.36
CA ILE A 94 -2.54 4.45 -0.24
C ILE A 94 -1.71 5.71 0.01
N VAL A 95 -1.90 6.32 1.17
CA VAL A 95 -1.23 7.57 1.54
C VAL A 95 -0.36 7.34 2.77
N LEU A 96 0.94 7.58 2.64
CA LEU A 96 1.89 7.56 3.73
C LEU A 96 2.34 8.99 4.03
N GLY A 97 2.15 9.44 5.26
CA GLY A 97 2.63 10.75 5.72
C GLY A 97 4.14 10.83 5.84
N ASP A 98 4.67 12.01 6.16
CA ASP A 98 6.09 12.23 6.32
C ASP A 98 6.71 11.31 7.39
N ASP A 99 7.97 10.93 7.17
CA ASP A 99 8.76 10.14 8.12
C ASP A 99 8.17 8.76 8.49
N VAL A 100 7.24 8.23 7.68
CA VAL A 100 6.72 6.87 7.86
C VAL A 100 7.80 5.84 7.55
N GLN A 101 7.92 4.83 8.41
CA GLN A 101 8.85 3.73 8.23
C GLN A 101 8.12 2.39 8.17
N LEU A 102 8.31 1.66 7.08
CA LEU A 102 7.77 0.32 6.90
C LEU A 102 8.90 -0.72 6.93
N GLY A 103 8.76 -1.71 7.79
CA GLY A 103 9.65 -2.86 7.86
C GLY A 103 9.49 -3.78 6.64
N PRO A 104 10.37 -4.79 6.49
CA PRO A 104 10.34 -5.68 5.33
C PRO A 104 9.04 -6.49 5.28
N GLY A 105 8.53 -6.70 4.06
CA GLY A 105 7.37 -7.54 3.82
C GLY A 105 6.03 -6.97 4.32
N VAL A 106 5.95 -5.67 4.58
CA VAL A 106 4.66 -5.01 4.93
C VAL A 106 3.72 -5.08 3.73
N GLN A 107 2.45 -5.38 4.00
CA GLN A 107 1.40 -5.45 2.99
C GLN A 107 0.30 -4.42 3.30
N LEU A 108 0.02 -3.55 2.33
CA LEU A 108 -1.09 -2.60 2.38
C LEU A 108 -2.11 -3.00 1.31
N LEU A 109 -3.25 -3.52 1.75
CA LEU A 109 -4.22 -4.19 0.90
C LEU A 109 -5.50 -3.35 0.83
N THR A 110 -5.71 -2.57 -0.24
CA THR A 110 -6.91 -1.76 -0.38
C THR A 110 -8.07 -2.52 -1.02
N SER A 111 -7.79 -3.61 -1.76
CA SER A 111 -8.79 -4.41 -2.46
C SER A 111 -9.58 -5.31 -1.51
N ASP A 112 -10.87 -5.43 -1.74
CA ASP A 112 -11.78 -6.34 -1.06
C ASP A 112 -12.73 -7.03 -2.06
N HIS A 113 -13.32 -8.12 -1.63
CA HIS A 113 -14.27 -8.90 -2.43
C HIS A 113 -15.64 -8.98 -1.75
N PRO A 114 -16.73 -9.09 -2.53
CA PRO A 114 -18.06 -9.35 -2.00
C PRO A 114 -18.08 -10.55 -1.05
N ARG A 115 -18.84 -10.44 0.05
CA ARG A 115 -19.00 -11.54 0.99
C ARG A 115 -19.91 -12.63 0.42
N ASP A 116 -20.84 -12.28 -0.45
CA ASP A 116 -21.62 -13.24 -1.21
C ASP A 116 -20.74 -14.00 -2.21
N ALA A 117 -20.89 -15.32 -2.25
CA ALA A 117 -20.05 -16.18 -3.07
C ALA A 117 -20.39 -16.09 -4.57
N ALA A 118 -21.64 -15.81 -4.92
CA ALA A 118 -22.06 -15.66 -6.32
C ALA A 118 -21.52 -14.34 -6.89
N GLU A 119 -21.69 -13.23 -6.16
CA GLU A 119 -21.11 -11.93 -6.56
C GLU A 119 -19.58 -11.99 -6.69
N ARG A 120 -18.91 -12.71 -5.80
CA ARG A 120 -17.46 -12.90 -5.88
C ARG A 120 -17.06 -13.75 -7.09
N ALA A 121 -17.88 -14.71 -7.51
CA ALA A 121 -17.65 -15.50 -8.71
C ALA A 121 -17.77 -14.67 -10.00
N ASP A 122 -18.53 -13.59 -9.99
CA ASP A 122 -18.67 -12.62 -11.07
C ASP A 122 -17.45 -11.70 -11.23
N ARG A 123 -16.36 -11.95 -10.44
CA ARG A 123 -15.09 -11.20 -10.46
C ARG A 123 -15.22 -9.74 -10.05
N LEU A 124 -16.28 -9.41 -9.34
CA LEU A 124 -16.46 -8.07 -8.80
C LEU A 124 -15.53 -7.87 -7.59
N GLU A 125 -14.98 -6.67 -7.51
CA GLU A 125 -14.14 -6.20 -6.42
C GLU A 125 -14.64 -4.84 -5.93
N SER A 126 -14.24 -4.47 -4.73
CA SER A 126 -14.31 -3.11 -4.21
C SER A 126 -12.96 -2.73 -3.64
N ALA A 127 -12.73 -1.45 -3.41
CA ALA A 127 -11.47 -1.00 -2.81
C ALA A 127 -11.70 0.14 -1.83
N HIS A 128 -10.95 0.13 -0.72
CA HIS A 128 -11.06 1.14 0.32
C HIS A 128 -9.67 1.69 0.67
N PRO A 129 -9.53 3.02 0.81
CA PRO A 129 -8.22 3.65 0.99
C PRO A 129 -7.54 3.24 2.31
N ILE A 130 -6.21 3.33 2.32
CA ILE A 130 -5.39 3.17 3.53
C ILE A 130 -4.60 4.45 3.74
N THR A 131 -4.63 4.98 4.97
CA THR A 131 -3.83 6.13 5.37
C THR A 131 -2.91 5.76 6.53
N ILE A 132 -1.61 6.06 6.37
CA ILE A 132 -0.61 5.92 7.44
C ILE A 132 -0.14 7.32 7.82
N GLY A 133 -0.44 7.74 9.03
CA GLY A 133 -0.09 9.07 9.56
C GLY A 133 1.41 9.25 9.74
N ALA A 134 1.84 10.51 9.70
CA ALA A 134 3.26 10.87 9.78
C ALA A 134 3.96 10.24 10.98
N ARG A 135 5.22 9.82 10.80
CA ARG A 135 6.11 9.19 11.80
C ARG A 135 5.58 7.88 12.38
N ALA A 136 4.59 7.25 11.74
CA ALA A 136 4.18 5.91 12.12
C ALA A 136 5.25 4.88 11.71
N TRP A 137 5.42 3.86 12.53
CA TRP A 137 6.32 2.74 12.25
C TRP A 137 5.56 1.42 12.24
N LEU A 138 5.63 0.72 11.11
CA LEU A 138 5.08 -0.62 10.95
C LEU A 138 6.24 -1.62 10.91
N GLY A 139 6.25 -2.55 11.86
CA GLY A 139 7.23 -3.64 11.91
C GLY A 139 7.11 -4.59 10.72
N GLY A 140 8.14 -5.42 10.51
CA GLY A 140 8.17 -6.34 9.37
C GLY A 140 6.98 -7.29 9.33
N GLY A 141 6.48 -7.57 8.13
CA GLY A 141 5.37 -8.50 7.91
C GLY A 141 4.00 -8.04 8.41
N VAL A 142 3.84 -6.76 8.74
CA VAL A 142 2.52 -6.20 9.08
C VAL A 142 1.62 -6.23 7.85
N ILE A 143 0.36 -6.65 8.06
CA ILE A 143 -0.69 -6.63 7.04
C ILE A 143 -1.76 -5.62 7.45
N VAL A 144 -2.06 -4.66 6.59
CA VAL A 144 -3.12 -3.66 6.79
C VAL A 144 -4.27 -3.95 5.83
N LEU A 145 -5.48 -4.14 6.36
CA LEU A 145 -6.68 -4.45 5.60
C LEU A 145 -7.32 -3.19 4.99
N PRO A 146 -8.25 -3.34 4.04
CA PRO A 146 -8.90 -2.23 3.36
C PRO A 146 -9.62 -1.25 4.32
N GLY A 147 -9.56 0.05 4.03
CA GLY A 147 -10.28 1.08 4.77
C GLY A 147 -9.70 1.43 6.14
N ILE A 148 -8.42 1.16 6.37
CA ILE A 148 -7.78 1.37 7.67
C ILE A 148 -6.97 2.66 7.68
N ASP A 149 -7.15 3.43 8.74
CA ASP A 149 -6.29 4.56 9.10
C ASP A 149 -5.37 4.19 10.28
N ILE A 150 -4.07 4.40 10.12
CA ILE A 150 -3.09 4.30 11.21
C ILE A 150 -2.65 5.72 11.55
N GLY A 151 -2.91 6.16 12.78
CA GLY A 151 -2.64 7.50 13.23
C GLY A 151 -1.14 7.84 13.27
N ARG A 152 -0.85 9.14 13.33
CA ARG A 152 0.52 9.64 13.44
C ARG A 152 1.21 9.09 14.70
N ASP A 153 2.52 8.90 14.63
CA ASP A 153 3.32 8.40 15.76
C ASP A 153 2.91 7.00 16.26
N ALA A 154 2.01 6.30 15.56
CA ALA A 154 1.62 4.95 15.94
C ALA A 154 2.74 3.94 15.66
N ILE A 155 2.80 2.88 16.46
CA ILE A 155 3.75 1.77 16.27
C ILE A 155 2.94 0.49 16.13
N ILE A 156 3.17 -0.23 15.03
CA ILE A 156 2.55 -1.55 14.80
C ILE A 156 3.62 -2.63 14.89
N GLY A 157 3.47 -3.53 15.85
CA GLY A 157 4.41 -4.64 16.08
C GLY A 157 4.48 -5.60 14.88
N ALA A 158 5.65 -6.16 14.63
CA ALA A 158 5.90 -7.08 13.51
C ALA A 158 4.92 -8.27 13.49
N GLY A 159 4.54 -8.72 12.29
CA GLY A 159 3.61 -9.83 12.06
C GLY A 159 2.15 -9.55 12.41
N SER A 160 1.79 -8.30 12.71
CA SER A 160 0.42 -7.93 13.05
C SER A 160 -0.50 -7.89 11.83
N VAL A 161 -1.79 -8.21 12.06
CA VAL A 161 -2.86 -8.00 11.07
C VAL A 161 -3.80 -6.91 11.57
N VAL A 162 -3.71 -5.73 10.96
CA VAL A 162 -4.48 -4.54 11.33
C VAL A 162 -5.85 -4.60 10.68
N THR A 163 -6.87 -4.90 11.49
CA THR A 163 -8.26 -5.10 11.08
C THR A 163 -9.18 -3.94 11.48
N ARG A 164 -8.65 -2.93 12.16
CA ARG A 164 -9.34 -1.71 12.61
C ARG A 164 -8.33 -0.58 12.67
N SER A 165 -8.80 0.64 12.46
CA SER A 165 -7.97 1.83 12.57
C SER A 165 -7.30 1.95 13.95
N VAL A 166 -6.08 2.51 13.96
CA VAL A 166 -5.25 2.68 15.16
C VAL A 166 -5.06 4.16 15.40
N GLU A 167 -5.35 4.62 16.61
CA GLU A 167 -5.23 6.03 16.97
C GLU A 167 -3.76 6.50 17.03
N SER A 168 -3.59 7.83 16.97
CA SER A 168 -2.27 8.46 17.00
C SER A 168 -1.53 8.15 18.32
N GLY A 169 -0.22 7.86 18.21
CA GLY A 169 0.65 7.58 19.36
C GLY A 169 0.44 6.23 20.02
N VAL A 170 -0.50 5.41 19.52
CA VAL A 170 -0.79 4.08 20.07
C VAL A 170 0.27 3.07 19.59
N THR A 171 0.70 2.20 20.50
CA THR A 171 1.41 0.98 20.15
C THR A 171 0.42 -0.17 20.09
N ALA A 172 0.38 -0.90 18.97
CA ALA A 172 -0.53 -2.03 18.78
C ALA A 172 0.20 -3.23 18.17
N ALA A 173 -0.26 -4.44 18.47
CA ALA A 173 0.34 -5.65 17.92
C ALA A 173 -0.64 -6.83 17.90
N GLY A 174 -0.29 -7.89 17.15
CA GLY A 174 -0.96 -9.18 17.12
C GLY A 174 -1.87 -9.42 15.93
N ASN A 175 -2.49 -10.60 15.91
CA ASN A 175 -3.49 -11.02 14.93
C ASN A 175 -4.74 -11.53 15.64
N PRO A 176 -5.84 -10.76 15.64
CA PRO A 176 -5.98 -9.40 15.13
C PRO A 176 -5.21 -8.36 15.97
N CYS A 177 -4.69 -7.32 15.32
CA CYS A 177 -3.93 -6.24 15.96
C CYS A 177 -4.78 -5.51 17.01
N ARG A 178 -4.22 -5.29 18.20
CA ARG A 178 -4.85 -4.57 19.32
C ARG A 178 -3.84 -3.67 19.99
N ALA A 179 -4.32 -2.57 20.56
CA ALA A 179 -3.50 -1.70 21.39
C ALA A 179 -2.88 -2.50 22.53
N ILE A 180 -1.61 -2.23 22.80
CA ILE A 180 -0.88 -2.81 23.92
C ILE A 180 -0.46 -1.70 24.88
N GLU A 181 -0.58 -1.95 26.20
CA GLU A 181 -0.10 -1.01 27.21
C GLU A 181 1.44 -0.95 27.17
N ARG A 182 1.97 0.28 27.19
CA ARG A 182 3.42 0.45 27.42
C ARG A 182 3.73 -0.02 28.84
N ARG A 183 4.56 -1.04 28.95
CA ARG A 183 5.17 -1.40 30.22
C ARG A 183 6.25 -0.40 30.60
#